data_d5eaaa8479e27c9c4b0f4728292d73c7
#
_entry.id   d5eaaa8479e27c9c4b0f4728292d73c7
#
_cell.length_a   1.000
_cell.length_b   1.000
_cell.length_c   1.000
_cell.angle_alpha   90.00
_cell.angle_beta   90.00
_cell.angle_gamma   90.00
#
_symmetry.space_group_name_H-M   'P 1'
#
loop_
_entity.id
_entity.type
_entity.pdbx_description
1 polymer ?
#
loop_
_entity_poly.entity_id
_entity_poly.type
_entity_poly.pdbx_seq_one_letter_code
_entity_poly.pdbx_strand_id
1 'polypeptide(L)'
;MLKTPIIRPSDIDPDMHYKDIAVELNKRIENYNFPEELNFKLKMFFGGYSIILEPFSEKDEKILRNCRDEISSLLKIKFENHQRYTFHITLAYILRELNQNEIKNLIEFNKKLFFDFSKKFPKITFTRPEMCTFEDMLEFKSINLSSL
;
A
#
# COMPACT_ATOMS: atom_id res chain seq x y z
N MET A 1 -4.57 -13.42 -20.75
CA MET A 1 -3.87 -13.02 -19.52
C MET A 1 -3.18 -11.70 -19.79
N LEU A 2 -3.67 -10.59 -19.26
CA LEU A 2 -3.01 -9.29 -19.40
C LEU A 2 -1.72 -9.34 -18.55
N LYS A 3 -0.56 -9.31 -19.22
CA LYS A 3 0.71 -9.18 -18.52
C LYS A 3 0.74 -7.78 -17.91
N THR A 4 0.63 -7.68 -16.60
CA THR A 4 0.88 -6.43 -15.89
C THR A 4 2.32 -6.02 -16.20
N PRO A 5 2.59 -4.82 -16.70
CA PRO A 5 3.95 -4.39 -16.96
C PRO A 5 4.75 -4.43 -15.66
N ILE A 6 5.86 -5.14 -15.65
CA ILE A 6 6.78 -5.16 -14.52
C ILE A 6 7.46 -3.79 -14.50
N ILE A 7 7.14 -2.99 -13.49
CA ILE A 7 7.81 -1.71 -13.26
C ILE A 7 9.13 -2.00 -12.59
N ARG A 8 10.22 -1.73 -13.32
CA ARG A 8 11.59 -1.90 -12.84
C ARG A 8 12.30 -0.55 -12.76
N PRO A 9 13.22 -0.36 -11.82
CA PRO A 9 14.17 0.76 -11.89
C PRO A 9 14.94 0.72 -13.20
N SER A 10 15.17 1.88 -13.80
CA SER A 10 15.88 1.98 -15.10
C SER A 10 17.35 1.57 -15.06
N ASP A 11 17.92 1.44 -13.86
CA ASP A 11 19.32 1.09 -13.61
C ASP A 11 19.50 -0.37 -13.16
N ILE A 12 18.46 -1.17 -13.19
CA ILE A 12 18.52 -2.62 -12.94
C ILE A 12 18.54 -3.36 -14.29
N ASP A 13 19.43 -4.35 -14.37
CA ASP A 13 19.53 -5.23 -15.53
C ASP A 13 18.17 -5.82 -15.89
N PRO A 14 17.69 -5.67 -17.14
CA PRO A 14 16.42 -6.22 -17.59
C PRO A 14 16.29 -7.74 -17.40
N ASP A 15 17.42 -8.46 -17.45
CA ASP A 15 17.47 -9.92 -17.34
C ASP A 15 17.66 -10.41 -15.89
N MET A 16 17.83 -9.48 -14.93
CA MET A 16 17.94 -9.83 -13.50
C MET A 16 16.70 -10.57 -13.02
N HIS A 17 16.91 -11.67 -12.30
CA HIS A 17 15.82 -12.46 -11.73
C HIS A 17 15.08 -11.66 -10.65
N TYR A 18 13.74 -11.82 -10.54
CA TYR A 18 12.89 -11.01 -9.65
C TYR A 18 13.31 -11.06 -8.17
N LYS A 19 13.85 -12.21 -7.70
CA LYS A 19 14.36 -12.35 -6.32
C LYS A 19 15.57 -11.47 -6.07
N ASP A 20 16.47 -11.41 -7.05
CA ASP A 20 17.69 -10.59 -6.97
C ASP A 20 17.34 -9.10 -7.02
N ILE A 21 16.33 -8.74 -7.84
CA ILE A 21 15.78 -7.38 -7.85
C ILE A 21 15.23 -7.02 -6.47
N ALA A 22 14.49 -7.91 -5.84
CA ALA A 22 13.90 -7.66 -4.52
C ALA A 22 14.99 -7.44 -3.46
N VAL A 23 16.06 -8.22 -3.47
CA VAL A 23 17.22 -8.05 -2.60
C VAL A 23 17.92 -6.71 -2.84
N GLU A 24 18.15 -6.37 -4.12
CA GLU A 24 18.78 -5.11 -4.50
C GLU A 24 17.95 -3.90 -4.04
N LEU A 25 16.63 -3.93 -4.26
CA LEU A 25 15.73 -2.88 -3.81
C LEU A 25 15.68 -2.75 -2.28
N ASN A 26 15.70 -3.88 -1.57
CA ASN A 26 15.73 -3.87 -0.10
C ASN A 26 17.01 -3.22 0.43
N LYS A 27 18.17 -3.50 -0.17
CA LYS A 27 19.45 -2.84 0.18
C LYS A 27 19.39 -1.32 0.02
N ARG A 28 18.69 -0.82 -1.01
CA ARG A 28 18.57 0.63 -1.26
C ARG A 28 17.83 1.37 -0.16
N ILE A 29 16.91 0.71 0.54
CA ILE A 29 16.12 1.30 1.63
C ILE A 29 16.59 0.87 3.02
N GLU A 30 17.55 -0.03 3.12
CA GLU A 30 18.02 -0.60 4.39
C GLU A 30 18.46 0.47 5.39
N ASN A 31 19.20 1.47 4.92
CA ASN A 31 19.73 2.56 5.74
C ASN A 31 18.81 3.79 5.78
N TYR A 32 17.62 3.72 5.18
CA TYR A 32 16.68 4.83 5.26
C TYR A 32 16.05 4.89 6.64
N ASN A 33 16.10 6.07 7.24
CA ASN A 33 15.50 6.30 8.56
C ASN A 33 13.99 6.54 8.40
N PHE A 34 13.24 5.46 8.42
CA PHE A 34 11.77 5.54 8.34
C PHE A 34 11.18 6.28 9.52
N PRO A 35 10.07 7.02 9.32
CA PRO A 35 9.29 7.54 10.43
C PRO A 35 8.86 6.40 11.37
N GLU A 36 8.93 6.64 12.68
CA GLU A 36 8.52 5.65 13.68
C GLU A 36 7.04 5.31 13.57
N GLU A 37 6.22 6.31 13.26
CA GLU A 37 4.77 6.17 13.11
C GLU A 37 4.28 6.81 11.81
N LEU A 38 3.39 6.11 11.13
CA LEU A 38 2.63 6.59 9.98
C LEU A 38 1.16 6.65 10.37
N ASN A 39 0.66 7.86 10.61
CA ASN A 39 -0.63 8.09 11.23
C ASN A 39 -1.70 8.45 10.21
N PHE A 40 -2.83 7.77 10.32
CA PHE A 40 -3.98 7.92 9.44
C PHE A 40 -5.27 8.02 10.23
N LYS A 41 -6.31 8.45 9.56
CA LYS A 41 -7.71 8.27 9.95
C LYS A 41 -8.49 7.63 8.80
N LEU A 42 -9.60 7.01 9.13
CA LEU A 42 -10.48 6.42 8.15
C LEU A 42 -11.16 7.53 7.35
N LYS A 43 -11.06 7.46 6.02
CA LYS A 43 -11.79 8.33 5.10
C LYS A 43 -13.11 7.71 4.67
N MET A 44 -13.07 6.46 4.21
CA MET A 44 -14.27 5.72 3.81
C MET A 44 -13.95 4.23 3.59
N PHE A 45 -14.98 3.40 3.62
CA PHE A 45 -14.94 2.06 3.02
C PHE A 45 -15.35 2.17 1.55
N PHE A 46 -14.59 1.56 0.67
CA PHE A 46 -14.85 1.56 -0.76
C PHE A 46 -15.13 0.16 -1.25
N GLY A 47 -16.32 -0.02 -1.85
CA GLY A 47 -16.71 -1.27 -2.51
C GLY A 47 -16.75 -2.52 -1.62
N GLY A 48 -16.65 -2.38 -0.27
CA GLY A 48 -16.57 -3.50 0.67
C GLY A 48 -15.27 -4.28 0.63
N TYR A 49 -14.32 -3.86 -0.19
CA TYR A 49 -13.04 -4.54 -0.37
C TYR A 49 -11.81 -3.66 -0.09
N SER A 50 -12.00 -2.37 0.15
CA SER A 50 -10.90 -1.47 0.49
C SER A 50 -11.28 -0.47 1.57
N ILE A 51 -10.35 -0.17 2.44
CA ILE A 51 -10.39 0.93 3.38
C ILE A 51 -9.57 2.07 2.80
N ILE A 52 -10.20 3.20 2.54
CA ILE A 52 -9.51 4.41 2.11
C ILE A 52 -9.11 5.20 3.35
N LEU A 53 -7.85 5.56 3.40
CA LEU A 53 -7.24 6.29 4.49
C LEU A 53 -6.88 7.71 4.05
N GLU A 54 -6.88 8.64 5.00
CA GLU A 54 -6.27 9.95 4.83
C GLU A 54 -5.30 10.21 5.98
N PRO A 55 -4.28 11.06 5.79
CA PRO A 55 -3.37 11.44 6.86
C PRO A 55 -4.13 11.96 8.07
N PHE A 56 -3.68 11.63 9.28
CA PHE A 56 -4.37 12.01 10.51
C PHE A 56 -4.37 13.54 10.71
N SER A 57 -3.28 14.22 10.32
CA SER A 57 -3.10 15.66 10.39
C SER A 57 -2.31 16.18 9.19
N GLU A 58 -2.23 17.50 9.02
CA GLU A 58 -1.35 18.12 8.01
C GLU A 58 0.14 17.78 8.22
N LYS A 59 0.57 17.64 9.48
CA LYS A 59 1.91 17.18 9.81
C LYS A 59 2.13 15.75 9.32
N ASP A 60 1.18 14.86 9.57
CA ASP A 60 1.26 13.47 9.13
C ASP A 60 1.24 13.37 7.60
N GLU A 61 0.47 14.24 6.91
CA GLU A 61 0.50 14.28 5.45
C GLU A 61 1.89 14.60 4.90
N LYS A 62 2.55 15.60 5.46
CA LYS A 62 3.93 15.96 5.07
C LYS A 62 4.89 14.79 5.31
N ILE A 63 4.80 14.13 6.47
CA ILE A 63 5.62 12.96 6.80
C ILE A 63 5.40 11.84 5.78
N LEU A 64 4.14 11.51 5.50
CA LEU A 64 3.77 10.44 4.57
C LEU A 64 4.21 10.73 3.13
N ARG A 65 4.01 11.98 2.65
CA ARG A 65 4.44 12.38 1.30
C ARG A 65 5.96 12.37 1.19
N ASN A 66 6.68 12.92 2.16
CA ASN A 66 8.14 12.90 2.16
C ASN A 66 8.68 11.46 2.20
N CYS A 67 8.14 10.59 3.04
CA CYS A 67 8.54 9.19 3.09
C CYS A 67 8.36 8.51 1.73
N ARG A 68 7.23 8.75 1.05
CA ARG A 68 6.99 8.22 -0.31
C ARG A 68 7.96 8.78 -1.35
N ASP A 69 8.26 10.08 -1.28
CA ASP A 69 9.19 10.72 -2.21
C ASP A 69 10.61 10.16 -2.04
N GLU A 70 11.06 10.00 -0.80
CA GLU A 70 12.36 9.39 -0.48
C GLU A 70 12.45 7.92 -0.94
N ILE A 71 11.45 7.10 -0.62
CA ILE A 71 11.41 5.71 -1.08
C ILE A 71 11.42 5.64 -2.61
N SER A 72 10.62 6.47 -3.28
CA SER A 72 10.58 6.54 -4.74
C SER A 72 11.95 6.92 -5.33
N SER A 73 12.65 7.86 -4.70
CA SER A 73 13.99 8.29 -5.10
C SER A 73 15.02 7.18 -4.91
N LEU A 74 15.05 6.52 -3.75
CA LEU A 74 15.97 5.44 -3.43
C LEU A 74 15.76 4.22 -4.34
N LEU A 75 14.50 3.86 -4.58
CA LEU A 75 14.15 2.74 -5.45
C LEU A 75 14.26 3.07 -6.95
N LYS A 76 14.34 4.37 -7.31
CA LYS A 76 14.27 4.87 -8.70
C LYS A 76 13.01 4.39 -9.43
N ILE A 77 11.90 4.33 -8.68
CA ILE A 77 10.58 3.96 -9.19
C ILE A 77 9.60 5.08 -8.89
N LYS A 78 9.00 5.65 -9.92
CA LYS A 78 7.97 6.68 -9.78
C LYS A 78 6.77 6.36 -10.65
N PHE A 79 5.60 6.26 -10.01
CA PHE A 79 4.33 6.06 -10.72
C PHE A 79 3.75 7.39 -11.20
N GLU A 80 2.98 7.38 -12.28
CA GLU A 80 2.33 8.58 -12.82
C GLU A 80 1.43 9.29 -11.81
N ASN A 81 0.76 8.52 -10.95
CA ASN A 81 -0.14 9.04 -9.91
C ASN A 81 0.58 9.32 -8.56
N HIS A 82 1.92 9.36 -8.53
CA HIS A 82 2.71 9.43 -7.30
C HIS A 82 2.23 10.54 -6.36
N GLN A 83 2.01 11.76 -6.87
CA GLN A 83 1.58 12.91 -6.06
C GLN A 83 0.11 12.83 -5.62
N ARG A 84 -0.73 12.07 -6.34
CA ARG A 84 -2.17 11.91 -6.06
C ARG A 84 -2.49 10.54 -5.48
N TYR A 85 -1.50 9.86 -4.94
CA TYR A 85 -1.69 8.53 -4.38
C TYR A 85 -2.71 8.55 -3.23
N THR A 86 -3.67 7.63 -3.33
CA THR A 86 -4.67 7.40 -2.29
C THR A 86 -4.19 6.29 -1.37
N PHE A 87 -3.99 6.60 -0.11
CA PHE A 87 -3.64 5.59 0.89
C PHE A 87 -4.83 4.65 1.11
N HIS A 88 -4.57 3.35 1.09
CA HIS A 88 -5.64 2.36 1.25
C HIS A 88 -5.12 1.05 1.82
N ILE A 89 -6.04 0.28 2.39
CA ILE A 89 -5.84 -1.12 2.79
C ILE A 89 -6.79 -1.94 1.94
N THR A 90 -6.25 -2.91 1.19
CA THR A 90 -7.06 -3.87 0.46
C THR A 90 -7.46 -5.01 1.38
N LEU A 91 -8.75 -5.28 1.50
CA LEU A 91 -9.31 -6.33 2.35
C LEU A 91 -9.69 -7.59 1.55
N ALA A 92 -10.09 -7.40 0.31
CA ALA A 92 -10.60 -8.47 -0.56
C ALA A 92 -10.51 -8.04 -2.03
N TYR A 93 -10.78 -8.98 -2.92
CA TYR A 93 -10.90 -8.75 -4.36
C TYR A 93 -12.27 -9.23 -4.85
N ILE A 94 -12.90 -8.43 -5.72
CA ILE A 94 -14.15 -8.81 -6.36
C ILE A 94 -13.83 -9.86 -7.43
N LEU A 95 -14.43 -11.05 -7.30
CA LEU A 95 -14.21 -12.17 -8.21
C LEU A 95 -15.24 -12.24 -9.35
N ARG A 96 -16.36 -11.51 -9.25
CA ARG A 96 -17.41 -11.40 -10.26
C ARG A 96 -18.12 -10.05 -10.18
N GLU A 97 -18.82 -9.68 -11.21
CA GLU A 97 -19.70 -8.53 -11.19
C GLU A 97 -20.83 -8.70 -10.15
N LEU A 98 -21.12 -7.60 -9.45
CA LEU A 98 -22.19 -7.54 -8.47
C LEU A 98 -23.46 -7.03 -9.14
N ASN A 99 -24.61 -7.58 -8.80
CA ASN A 99 -25.90 -7.06 -9.24
C ASN A 99 -26.29 -5.80 -8.43
N GLN A 100 -27.32 -5.07 -8.88
CA GLN A 100 -27.73 -3.81 -8.27
C GLN A 100 -28.11 -3.94 -6.78
N ASN A 101 -28.78 -5.04 -6.38
CA ASN A 101 -29.15 -5.27 -4.99
C ASN A 101 -27.91 -5.52 -4.12
N GLU A 102 -26.96 -6.31 -4.61
CA GLU A 102 -25.69 -6.56 -3.93
C GLU A 102 -24.90 -5.27 -3.75
N ILE A 103 -24.83 -4.42 -4.79
CA ILE A 103 -24.20 -3.08 -4.70
C ILE A 103 -24.88 -2.21 -3.64
N LYS A 104 -26.22 -2.15 -3.63
CA LYS A 104 -26.97 -1.38 -2.64
C LYS A 104 -26.69 -1.86 -1.23
N ASN A 105 -26.79 -3.15 -0.98
CA ASN A 105 -26.51 -3.76 0.32
C ASN A 105 -25.07 -3.47 0.79
N LEU A 106 -24.14 -3.54 -0.14
CA LEU A 106 -22.72 -3.27 0.14
C LEU A 106 -22.49 -1.79 0.52
N ILE A 107 -23.16 -0.86 -0.15
CA ILE A 107 -23.10 0.57 0.19
C ILE A 107 -23.65 0.83 1.59
N GLU A 108 -24.80 0.23 1.94
CA GLU A 108 -25.40 0.37 3.27
C GLU A 108 -24.51 -0.24 4.36
N PHE A 109 -23.94 -1.40 4.09
CA PHE A 109 -22.99 -2.06 4.99
C PHE A 109 -21.74 -1.21 5.21
N ASN A 110 -21.17 -0.64 4.15
CA ASN A 110 -20.02 0.25 4.24
C ASN A 110 -20.28 1.49 5.09
N LYS A 111 -21.47 2.09 4.99
CA LYS A 111 -21.86 3.24 5.82
C LYS A 111 -21.90 2.87 7.30
N LYS A 112 -22.45 1.70 7.63
CA LYS A 112 -22.50 1.21 9.01
C LYS A 112 -21.09 0.93 9.54
N LEU A 113 -20.27 0.22 8.76
CA LEU A 113 -18.88 -0.05 9.11
C LEU A 113 -18.09 1.25 9.35
N PHE A 114 -18.26 2.24 8.48
CA PHE A 114 -17.60 3.53 8.65
C PHE A 114 -17.92 4.17 10.00
N PHE A 115 -19.20 4.21 10.36
CA PHE A 115 -19.64 4.80 11.61
C PHE A 115 -19.08 4.06 12.84
N ASP A 116 -19.16 2.73 12.83
CA ASP A 116 -18.72 1.91 13.96
C ASP A 116 -17.19 1.93 14.10
N PHE A 117 -16.50 1.81 12.96
CA PHE A 117 -15.04 1.73 12.94
C PHE A 117 -14.37 3.07 13.26
N SER A 118 -14.87 4.18 12.70
CA SER A 118 -14.31 5.50 12.95
C SER A 118 -14.42 5.94 14.42
N LYS A 119 -15.48 5.50 15.11
CA LYS A 119 -15.62 5.74 16.56
C LYS A 119 -14.65 4.90 17.38
N LYS A 120 -14.46 3.64 16.99
CA LYS A 120 -13.59 2.70 17.71
C LYS A 120 -12.11 2.99 17.48
N PHE A 121 -11.76 3.41 16.26
CA PHE A 121 -10.40 3.67 15.82
C PHE A 121 -10.29 5.08 15.20
N PRO A 122 -10.32 6.14 16.01
CA PRO A 122 -10.24 7.52 15.52
C PRO A 122 -8.88 7.83 14.88
N LYS A 123 -7.85 7.09 15.29
CA LYS A 123 -6.50 7.13 14.72
C LYS A 123 -6.03 5.72 14.41
N ILE A 124 -5.42 5.53 13.25
CA ILE A 124 -4.81 4.27 12.80
C ILE A 124 -3.32 4.55 12.63
N THR A 125 -2.50 3.83 13.36
CA THR A 125 -1.05 4.00 13.31
C THR A 125 -0.41 2.75 12.72
N PHE A 126 0.41 2.94 11.70
CA PHE A 126 1.30 1.91 11.17
C PHE A 126 2.74 2.21 11.59
N THR A 127 3.50 1.16 11.70
CA THR A 127 4.94 1.22 11.89
C THR A 127 5.66 1.32 10.55
N ARG A 128 6.96 1.12 10.57
CA ARG A 128 7.84 1.14 9.41
C ARG A 128 7.33 0.25 8.27
N PRO A 129 7.34 0.73 7.01
CA PRO A 129 7.11 -0.10 5.84
C PRO A 129 8.16 -1.20 5.69
N GLU A 130 7.75 -2.34 5.14
CA GLU A 130 8.63 -3.46 4.86
C GLU A 130 8.62 -3.81 3.36
N MET A 131 9.77 -4.26 2.87
CA MET A 131 9.85 -4.84 1.54
C MET A 131 9.43 -6.31 1.60
N CYS A 132 8.45 -6.65 0.77
CA CYS A 132 7.92 -8.00 0.71
C CYS A 132 7.96 -8.55 -0.72
N THR A 133 8.09 -9.86 -0.84
CA THR A 133 7.80 -10.58 -2.09
C THR A 133 6.48 -11.33 -1.95
N PHE A 134 5.81 -11.54 -3.08
CA PHE A 134 4.59 -12.33 -3.11
C PHE A 134 4.47 -13.05 -4.47
N GLU A 135 3.91 -14.24 -4.45
CA GLU A 135 3.57 -15.02 -5.63
C GLU A 135 2.10 -14.81 -6.02
N ASP A 136 1.27 -14.62 -5.02
CA ASP A 136 -0.14 -14.25 -5.14
C ASP A 136 -0.49 -13.18 -4.10
N MET A 137 -1.74 -12.74 -4.08
CA MET A 137 -2.19 -11.67 -3.18
C MET A 137 -2.64 -12.18 -1.79
N LEU A 138 -2.37 -13.44 -1.45
CA LEU A 138 -2.78 -14.06 -0.19
C LEU A 138 -1.70 -13.99 0.88
N GLU A 139 -0.42 -13.94 0.47
CA GLU A 139 0.71 -13.91 1.40
C GLU A 139 1.79 -12.95 0.92
N PHE A 140 2.26 -12.08 1.82
CA PHE A 140 3.38 -11.15 1.61
C PHE A 140 4.53 -11.56 2.53
N LYS A 141 5.61 -12.08 1.93
CA LYS A 141 6.80 -12.55 2.68
C LYS A 141 7.81 -11.44 2.81
N SER A 142 8.14 -11.06 4.05
CA SER A 142 9.22 -10.10 4.31
C SER A 142 10.56 -10.63 3.79
N ILE A 143 11.37 -9.76 3.19
CA ILE A 143 12.69 -10.12 2.70
C ILE A 143 13.65 -10.09 3.88
N ASN A 144 13.97 -11.28 4.43
CA ASN A 144 15.01 -11.44 5.43
C ASN A 144 16.35 -11.69 4.74
N LEU A 145 17.26 -10.71 4.77
CA LEU A 145 18.61 -10.84 4.23
C LEU A 145 19.47 -11.90 4.93
N SER A 146 19.06 -12.34 6.14
CA SER A 146 19.74 -13.38 6.93
C SER A 146 19.41 -14.81 6.49
N SER A 147 18.48 -14.99 5.56
CA SER A 147 18.03 -16.32 5.07
C SER A 147 18.31 -16.55 3.58
N LEU A 148 19.11 -15.70 2.98
CA LEU A 148 19.65 -15.79 1.63
C LEU A 148 21.18 -15.99 1.69
#